data_89effc745eb3a9fde4b13952d246ae89
#
_entry.id   89effc745eb3a9fde4b13952d246ae89
#
_cell.length_a   1.000
_cell.length_b   1.000
_cell.length_c   1.000
_cell.angle_alpha   90.00
_cell.angle_beta   90.00
_cell.angle_gamma   90.00
#
_symmetry.space_group_name_H-M   'P 1'
#
loop_
_entity.id
_entity.type
_entity.pdbx_description
1 polymer ?
#
loop_
_entity_poly.entity_id
_entity_poly.type
_entity_poly.pdbx_seq_one_letter_code
_entity_poly.pdbx_strand_id
1 'polypeptide(L)'
;MESVLARFALEGRRIDSKSLHQPVGYFVGLHEPVSQMDYSGPLPDETIAVLYGLADQVIQQLLAAFRETEGLTIQLKAVVTEHNSHWPFVDLAKELKQEHELMRVFFAVRQQIELAKKWLNTNQTPASAEHESLVNQLQQSVEEGSEIVQKAQTTDSFDLGELKQIGRQISSLLSQLQSS
;
A
#
# COMPACT_ATOMS: atom_id res chain seq x y z
N MET A 1 -2.89 18.78 12.23
CA MET A 1 -2.73 19.03 10.78
C MET A 1 -2.44 20.50 10.47
N GLU A 2 -3.26 21.45 10.92
CA GLU A 2 -3.08 22.88 10.63
C GLU A 2 -1.70 23.42 11.04
N SER A 3 -1.18 23.05 12.20
CA SER A 3 0.15 23.42 12.66
C SER A 3 1.28 22.93 11.75
N VAL A 4 1.11 21.74 11.16
CA VAL A 4 2.07 21.20 10.18
C VAL A 4 2.01 22.00 8.88
N LEU A 5 0.82 22.23 8.34
CA LEU A 5 0.65 23.01 7.11
C LEU A 5 1.20 24.43 7.24
N ALA A 6 0.98 25.08 8.38
CA ALA A 6 1.50 26.41 8.65
C ALA A 6 3.05 26.49 8.60
N ARG A 7 3.77 25.43 9.04
CA ARG A 7 5.23 25.35 8.95
C ARG A 7 5.77 25.41 7.51
N PHE A 8 4.93 24.97 6.56
CA PHE A 8 5.28 24.96 5.13
C PHE A 8 4.61 26.09 4.35
N ALA A 9 3.92 27.02 5.03
CA ALA A 9 3.09 28.06 4.42
C ALA A 9 2.08 27.51 3.41
N LEU A 10 1.46 26.36 3.75
CA LEU A 10 0.49 25.67 2.92
C LEU A 10 -0.92 25.88 3.46
N GLU A 11 -1.86 26.00 2.54
CA GLU A 11 -3.29 25.96 2.83
C GLU A 11 -3.82 24.53 2.68
N GLY A 12 -4.66 24.11 3.63
CA GLY A 12 -5.34 22.82 3.58
C GLY A 12 -6.85 22.99 3.65
N ARG A 13 -7.56 22.23 2.83
CA ARG A 13 -9.02 22.14 2.86
C ARG A 13 -9.46 20.75 3.26
N ARG A 14 -10.48 20.68 4.10
CA ARG A 14 -11.19 19.42 4.34
C ARG A 14 -12.19 19.21 3.21
N ILE A 15 -12.16 18.04 2.57
CA ILE A 15 -13.15 17.66 1.56
C ILE A 15 -14.43 17.25 2.29
N ASP A 16 -15.56 17.85 1.89
CA ASP A 16 -16.88 17.47 2.39
C ASP A 16 -17.30 16.11 1.80
N SER A 17 -17.77 15.21 2.67
CA SER A 17 -18.27 13.90 2.27
C SER A 17 -19.37 13.92 1.21
N LYS A 18 -20.15 14.99 1.17
CA LYS A 18 -21.19 15.22 0.15
C LYS A 18 -20.63 15.51 -1.25
N SER A 19 -19.35 15.86 -1.35
CA SER A 19 -18.70 16.26 -2.60
C SER A 19 -17.81 15.18 -3.21
N LEU A 20 -17.79 13.96 -2.68
CA LEU A 20 -16.84 12.90 -3.11
C LEU A 20 -17.03 12.40 -4.56
N HIS A 21 -18.15 12.73 -5.20
CA HIS A 21 -18.39 12.47 -6.62
C HIS A 21 -17.76 13.51 -7.55
N GLN A 22 -17.31 14.65 -7.00
CA GLN A 22 -16.67 15.71 -7.79
C GLN A 22 -15.27 15.24 -8.26
N PRO A 23 -14.81 15.79 -9.41
CA PRO A 23 -13.44 15.51 -9.88
C PRO A 23 -12.41 15.97 -8.86
N VAL A 24 -11.30 15.25 -8.76
CA VAL A 24 -10.17 15.60 -7.87
C VAL A 24 -9.69 17.03 -8.14
N GLY A 25 -9.61 17.44 -9.40
CA GLY A 25 -9.23 18.79 -9.82
C GLY A 25 -10.16 19.89 -9.34
N TYR A 26 -11.44 19.59 -9.07
CA TYR A 26 -12.37 20.54 -8.47
C TYR A 26 -11.90 21.03 -7.09
N PHE A 27 -11.39 20.15 -6.27
CA PHE A 27 -10.93 20.48 -4.91
C PHE A 27 -9.69 21.37 -4.88
N VAL A 28 -8.95 21.44 -5.98
CA VAL A 28 -7.74 22.25 -6.13
C VAL A 28 -7.91 23.40 -7.14
N GLY A 29 -9.15 23.64 -7.59
CA GLY A 29 -9.49 24.78 -8.45
C GLY A 29 -9.13 24.62 -9.92
N LEU A 30 -8.92 23.37 -10.41
CA LEU A 30 -8.66 23.09 -11.82
C LEU A 30 -9.93 22.88 -12.63
N HIS A 31 -11.02 22.47 -12.01
CA HIS A 31 -12.28 22.11 -12.68
C HIS A 31 -13.48 22.72 -11.98
N GLU A 32 -14.52 22.98 -12.74
CA GLU A 32 -15.84 23.33 -12.22
C GLU A 32 -16.55 22.08 -11.66
N PRO A 33 -17.52 22.25 -10.74
CA PRO A 33 -18.29 21.13 -10.22
C PRO A 33 -19.13 20.48 -11.33
N VAL A 34 -19.12 19.14 -11.39
CA VAL A 34 -19.89 18.38 -12.39
C VAL A 34 -21.33 18.13 -11.98
N SER A 35 -21.68 18.28 -10.71
CA SER A 35 -23.01 18.05 -10.17
C SER A 35 -23.26 18.89 -8.92
N GLN A 36 -24.52 19.34 -8.74
CA GLN A 36 -25.01 20.01 -7.51
C GLN A 36 -25.66 19.01 -6.52
N MET A 37 -25.76 17.73 -6.88
CA MET A 37 -26.35 16.71 -6.01
C MET A 37 -25.36 16.27 -4.94
N ASP A 38 -25.84 15.98 -3.75
CA ASP A 38 -25.03 15.43 -2.67
C ASP A 38 -24.62 13.98 -2.99
N TYR A 39 -23.37 13.63 -2.69
CA TYR A 39 -22.92 12.24 -2.73
C TYR A 39 -23.57 11.43 -1.62
N SER A 40 -24.12 10.27 -1.96
CA SER A 40 -24.83 9.37 -1.03
C SER A 40 -24.26 7.95 -1.01
N GLY A 41 -23.12 7.72 -1.67
CA GLY A 41 -22.45 6.42 -1.70
C GLY A 41 -21.61 6.14 -0.44
N PRO A 42 -20.93 5.00 -0.39
CA PRO A 42 -20.07 4.62 0.74
C PRO A 42 -18.90 5.59 0.89
N LEU A 43 -18.58 5.94 2.14
CA LEU A 43 -17.43 6.79 2.45
C LEU A 43 -16.15 5.97 2.53
N PRO A 44 -14.99 6.52 2.13
CA PRO A 44 -13.70 5.90 2.42
C PRO A 44 -13.49 5.77 3.93
N ASP A 45 -12.97 4.63 4.37
CA ASP A 45 -12.61 4.39 5.78
C ASP A 45 -11.25 5.01 6.13
N GLU A 46 -10.42 5.24 5.12
CA GLU A 46 -9.06 5.74 5.27
C GLU A 46 -9.01 7.28 5.26
N THR A 47 -8.05 7.84 6.01
CA THR A 47 -7.70 9.25 5.89
C THR A 47 -6.85 9.46 4.65
N ILE A 48 -7.35 10.28 3.72
CA ILE A 48 -6.73 10.54 2.42
C ILE A 48 -6.25 11.98 2.36
N ALA A 49 -5.00 12.21 1.95
CA ALA A 49 -4.49 13.52 1.60
C ALA A 49 -4.24 13.63 0.09
N VAL A 50 -4.73 14.71 -0.50
CA VAL A 50 -4.49 15.05 -1.90
C VAL A 50 -3.62 16.30 -1.95
N LEU A 51 -2.51 16.24 -2.67
CA LEU A 51 -1.50 17.28 -2.77
C LEU A 51 -1.49 17.85 -4.19
N TYR A 52 -1.41 19.18 -4.31
CA TYR A 52 -1.38 19.84 -5.60
C TYR A 52 -0.41 21.02 -5.61
N GLY A 53 0.33 21.20 -6.71
CA GLY A 53 1.17 22.35 -6.94
C GLY A 53 2.41 22.44 -6.04
N LEU A 54 2.82 21.31 -5.44
CA LEU A 54 3.98 21.25 -4.56
C LEU A 54 5.19 20.63 -5.28
N ALA A 55 6.37 21.15 -5.03
CA ALA A 55 7.61 20.52 -5.47
C ALA A 55 7.88 19.23 -4.68
N ASP A 56 8.52 18.24 -5.32
CA ASP A 56 8.78 16.93 -4.72
C ASP A 56 9.47 17.00 -3.36
N GLN A 57 10.45 17.92 -3.21
CA GLN A 57 11.16 18.12 -1.95
C GLN A 57 10.20 18.57 -0.84
N VAL A 58 9.25 19.47 -1.14
CA VAL A 58 8.23 19.93 -0.18
C VAL A 58 7.29 18.78 0.19
N ILE A 59 6.87 17.97 -0.79
CA ILE A 59 6.06 16.77 -0.56
C ILE A 59 6.76 15.83 0.42
N GLN A 60 8.03 15.50 0.19
CA GLN A 60 8.79 14.60 1.06
C GLN A 60 8.91 15.13 2.49
N GLN A 61 9.21 16.42 2.65
CA GLN A 61 9.30 17.07 3.96
C GLN A 61 7.94 17.11 4.68
N LEU A 62 6.87 17.40 3.95
CA LEU A 62 5.51 17.43 4.48
C LEU A 62 5.06 16.04 4.95
N LEU A 63 5.33 15.00 4.15
CA LEU A 63 5.02 13.61 4.51
C LEU A 63 5.84 13.12 5.71
N ALA A 64 7.07 13.59 5.87
CA ALA A 64 7.88 13.33 7.07
C ALA A 64 7.25 14.00 8.30
N ALA A 65 6.89 15.28 8.19
CA ALA A 65 6.26 16.03 9.27
C ALA A 65 4.90 15.43 9.70
N PHE A 66 4.11 14.89 8.75
CA PHE A 66 2.88 14.17 9.09
C PHE A 66 3.16 12.92 9.93
N ARG A 67 4.19 12.14 9.58
CA ARG A 67 4.57 10.92 10.33
C ARG A 67 5.08 11.20 11.74
N GLU A 68 5.75 12.34 11.94
CA GLU A 68 6.31 12.77 13.21
C GLU A 68 5.26 13.40 14.14
N THR A 69 4.07 13.76 13.60
CA THR A 69 3.02 14.42 14.36
C THR A 69 2.15 13.37 15.06
N GLU A 70 2.19 13.35 16.39
CA GLU A 70 1.39 12.46 17.19
C GLU A 70 -0.11 12.66 16.94
N GLY A 71 -0.85 11.55 16.81
CA GLY A 71 -2.29 11.54 16.55
C GLY A 71 -2.69 11.90 15.11
N LEU A 72 -1.73 12.16 14.21
CA LEU A 72 -1.99 12.43 12.81
C LEU A 72 -1.61 11.22 11.94
N THR A 73 -2.61 10.46 11.50
CA THR A 73 -2.40 9.34 10.59
C THR A 73 -3.04 9.64 9.23
N ILE A 74 -2.23 9.72 8.18
CA ILE A 74 -2.67 9.83 6.80
C ILE A 74 -2.29 8.52 6.10
N GLN A 75 -3.29 7.66 5.86
CA GLN A 75 -3.06 6.33 5.29
C GLN A 75 -2.78 6.42 3.80
N LEU A 76 -3.60 7.17 3.06
CA LEU A 76 -3.51 7.26 1.61
C LEU A 76 -3.13 8.68 1.18
N LYS A 77 -2.31 8.79 0.12
CA LYS A 77 -1.82 10.07 -0.38
C LYS A 77 -1.78 10.03 -1.90
N ALA A 78 -2.23 11.11 -2.52
CA ALA A 78 -2.12 11.29 -3.96
C ALA A 78 -1.59 12.70 -4.28
N VAL A 79 -0.85 12.80 -5.37
CA VAL A 79 -0.56 14.06 -6.02
C VAL A 79 -1.52 14.23 -7.18
N VAL A 80 -2.13 15.40 -7.30
CA VAL A 80 -2.99 15.71 -8.44
C VAL A 80 -2.12 15.87 -9.68
N THR A 81 -2.45 15.11 -10.71
CA THR A 81 -1.82 15.13 -12.02
C THR A 81 -2.87 15.43 -13.09
N GLU A 82 -2.45 15.73 -14.30
CA GLU A 82 -3.36 15.87 -15.44
C GLU A 82 -4.23 14.62 -15.63
N HIS A 83 -3.64 13.44 -15.44
CA HIS A 83 -4.34 12.16 -15.59
C HIS A 83 -5.47 11.97 -14.57
N ASN A 84 -5.21 12.16 -13.27
CA ASN A 84 -6.18 11.88 -12.22
C ASN A 84 -7.07 13.08 -11.84
N SER A 85 -6.79 14.28 -12.36
CA SER A 85 -7.56 15.49 -12.05
C SER A 85 -9.05 15.39 -12.42
N HIS A 86 -9.35 14.59 -13.45
CA HIS A 86 -10.72 14.36 -13.95
C HIS A 86 -11.46 13.22 -13.25
N TRP A 87 -10.76 12.40 -12.44
CA TRP A 87 -11.38 11.28 -11.76
C TRP A 87 -12.29 11.78 -10.62
N PRO A 88 -13.48 11.17 -10.42
CA PRO A 88 -14.22 11.37 -9.20
C PRO A 88 -13.34 11.04 -7.98
N PHE A 89 -13.41 11.85 -6.93
CA PHE A 89 -12.57 11.61 -5.75
C PHE A 89 -12.79 10.22 -5.15
N VAL A 90 -14.04 9.74 -5.17
CA VAL A 90 -14.36 8.39 -4.67
C VAL A 90 -13.66 7.28 -5.46
N ASP A 91 -13.44 7.47 -6.76
CA ASP A 91 -12.74 6.48 -7.59
C ASP A 91 -11.23 6.55 -7.37
N LEU A 92 -10.65 7.75 -7.22
CA LEU A 92 -9.27 7.91 -6.75
C LEU A 92 -9.07 7.24 -5.38
N ALA A 93 -10.00 7.41 -4.44
CA ALA A 93 -9.93 6.78 -3.12
C ALA A 93 -9.90 5.25 -3.18
N LYS A 94 -10.72 4.65 -4.05
CA LYS A 94 -10.75 3.20 -4.28
C LYS A 94 -9.44 2.69 -4.86
N GLU A 95 -8.91 3.38 -5.87
CA GLU A 95 -7.63 3.03 -6.51
C GLU A 95 -6.49 3.07 -5.52
N LEU A 96 -6.37 4.16 -4.76
CA LEU A 96 -5.34 4.30 -3.72
C LEU A 96 -5.43 3.20 -2.64
N LYS A 97 -6.63 2.79 -2.26
CA LYS A 97 -6.85 1.70 -1.31
C LYS A 97 -6.37 0.37 -1.86
N GLN A 98 -6.71 0.07 -3.12
CA GLN A 98 -6.30 -1.16 -3.80
C GLN A 98 -4.78 -1.22 -3.95
N GLU A 99 -4.16 -0.14 -4.41
CA GLU A 99 -2.70 -0.01 -4.53
C GLU A 99 -2.01 -0.18 -3.17
N HIS A 100 -2.53 0.48 -2.14
CA HIS A 100 -1.98 0.37 -0.78
C HIS A 100 -2.05 -1.06 -0.24
N GLU A 101 -3.18 -1.75 -0.42
CA GLU A 101 -3.31 -3.15 0.01
C GLU A 101 -2.36 -4.06 -0.76
N LEU A 102 -2.25 -3.86 -2.06
CA LEU A 102 -1.37 -4.61 -2.93
C LEU A 102 0.10 -4.48 -2.48
N MET A 103 0.56 -3.25 -2.27
CA MET A 103 1.92 -2.97 -1.80
C MET A 103 2.17 -3.53 -0.40
N ARG A 104 1.20 -3.45 0.50
CA ARG A 104 1.30 -4.04 1.84
C ARG A 104 1.52 -5.55 1.79
N VAL A 105 0.75 -6.26 0.97
CA VAL A 105 0.91 -7.71 0.79
C VAL A 105 2.25 -8.03 0.14
N PHE A 106 2.62 -7.30 -0.90
CA PHE A 106 3.91 -7.46 -1.58
C PHE A 106 5.10 -7.37 -0.62
N PHE A 107 5.16 -6.32 0.20
CA PHE A 107 6.25 -6.16 1.18
C PHE A 107 6.21 -7.23 2.27
N ALA A 108 5.03 -7.65 2.72
CA ALA A 108 4.90 -8.72 3.71
C ALA A 108 5.43 -10.05 3.17
N VAL A 109 5.05 -10.44 1.95
CA VAL A 109 5.53 -11.67 1.30
C VAL A 109 7.04 -11.62 1.07
N ARG A 110 7.56 -10.49 0.59
CA ARG A 110 8.99 -10.30 0.41
C ARG A 110 9.75 -10.49 1.74
N GLN A 111 9.25 -9.93 2.82
CA GLN A 111 9.85 -10.11 4.15
C GLN A 111 9.80 -11.58 4.60
N GLN A 112 8.70 -12.28 4.36
CA GLN A 112 8.56 -13.71 4.68
C GLN A 112 9.55 -14.57 3.90
N ILE A 113 9.75 -14.28 2.61
CA ILE A 113 10.76 -14.94 1.76
C ILE A 113 12.16 -14.76 2.34
N GLU A 114 12.54 -13.55 2.73
CA GLU A 114 13.85 -13.28 3.32
C GLU A 114 14.04 -13.99 4.67
N LEU A 115 13.01 -14.06 5.51
CA LEU A 115 13.03 -14.82 6.75
C LEU A 115 13.19 -16.32 6.49
N ALA A 116 12.47 -16.86 5.50
CA ALA A 116 12.57 -18.28 5.13
C ALA A 116 13.95 -18.63 4.57
N LYS A 117 14.53 -17.80 3.70
CA LYS A 117 15.90 -17.95 3.21
C LYS A 117 16.92 -17.98 4.35
N LYS A 118 16.79 -17.04 5.29
CA LYS A 118 17.66 -17.00 6.47
C LYS A 118 17.54 -18.27 7.30
N TRP A 119 16.32 -18.76 7.52
CA TRP A 119 16.07 -19.99 8.26
C TRP A 119 16.69 -21.21 7.57
N LEU A 120 16.49 -21.37 6.25
CA LEU A 120 17.07 -22.43 5.43
C LEU A 120 18.61 -22.44 5.49
N ASN A 121 19.22 -21.27 5.42
CA ASN A 121 20.69 -21.16 5.51
C ASN A 121 21.24 -21.53 6.89
N THR A 122 20.46 -21.37 7.94
CA THR A 122 20.89 -21.67 9.33
C THR A 122 20.64 -23.12 9.71
N ASN A 123 19.62 -23.76 9.14
CA ASN A 123 19.14 -25.10 9.52
C ASN A 123 19.36 -26.13 8.38
N GLN A 124 20.61 -26.39 8.02
CA GLN A 124 20.96 -27.20 6.85
C GLN A 124 20.87 -28.74 7.11
N THR A 125 20.76 -29.17 8.36
CA THR A 125 20.76 -30.62 8.68
C THR A 125 19.35 -31.01 9.16
N PRO A 126 18.58 -31.79 8.38
CA PRO A 126 17.26 -32.28 8.79
C PRO A 126 17.36 -33.24 10.00
N ALA A 127 16.44 -33.08 10.95
CA ALA A 127 16.37 -33.95 12.14
C ALA A 127 15.68 -35.30 11.86
N SER A 128 14.83 -35.36 10.82
CA SER A 128 14.09 -36.57 10.42
C SER A 128 13.68 -36.47 8.94
N ALA A 129 13.19 -37.60 8.37
CA ALA A 129 12.67 -37.63 6.99
C ALA A 129 11.45 -36.71 6.81
N GLU A 130 10.60 -36.57 7.82
CA GLU A 130 9.47 -35.64 7.80
C GLU A 130 9.93 -34.18 7.80
N HIS A 131 10.92 -33.87 8.63
CA HIS A 131 11.55 -32.54 8.67
C HIS A 131 12.23 -32.22 7.33
N GLU A 132 12.90 -33.16 6.69
CA GLU A 132 13.50 -33.01 5.36
C GLU A 132 12.44 -32.68 4.30
N SER A 133 11.28 -33.37 4.35
CA SER A 133 10.16 -33.08 3.45
C SER A 133 9.63 -31.65 3.59
N LEU A 134 9.48 -31.15 4.83
CA LEU A 134 9.05 -29.78 5.09
C LEU A 134 10.09 -28.73 4.63
N VAL A 135 11.38 -29.02 4.83
CA VAL A 135 12.48 -28.17 4.34
C VAL A 135 12.43 -28.03 2.82
N ASN A 136 12.27 -29.16 2.10
CA ASN A 136 12.18 -29.16 0.64
C ASN A 136 10.94 -28.37 0.15
N GLN A 137 9.80 -28.52 0.80
CA GLN A 137 8.59 -27.75 0.49
C GLN A 137 8.80 -26.26 0.73
N LEU A 138 9.46 -25.88 1.82
CA LEU A 138 9.78 -24.48 2.12
C LEU A 138 10.72 -23.91 1.06
N GLN A 139 11.74 -24.64 0.64
CA GLN A 139 12.68 -24.23 -0.39
C GLN A 139 11.96 -23.97 -1.72
N GLN A 140 11.12 -24.91 -2.16
CA GLN A 140 10.31 -24.74 -3.37
C GLN A 140 9.39 -23.51 -3.28
N SER A 141 8.71 -23.32 -2.13
CA SER A 141 7.82 -22.16 -1.93
C SER A 141 8.57 -20.83 -1.93
N VAL A 142 9.82 -20.81 -1.44
CA VAL A 142 10.70 -19.63 -1.45
C VAL A 142 11.15 -19.30 -2.88
N GLU A 143 11.47 -20.31 -3.69
CA GLU A 143 11.83 -20.14 -5.10
C GLU A 143 10.65 -19.57 -5.89
N GLU A 144 9.48 -20.21 -5.81
CA GLU A 144 8.22 -19.76 -6.45
C GLU A 144 7.84 -18.34 -6.01
N GLY A 145 7.86 -18.06 -4.71
CA GLY A 145 7.59 -16.74 -4.17
C GLY A 145 8.57 -15.67 -4.65
N SER A 146 9.85 -16.03 -4.79
CA SER A 146 10.88 -15.12 -5.31
C SER A 146 10.63 -14.76 -6.77
N GLU A 147 10.19 -15.72 -7.59
CA GLU A 147 9.82 -15.49 -9.00
C GLU A 147 8.60 -14.58 -9.12
N ILE A 148 7.55 -14.82 -8.32
CA ILE A 148 6.34 -13.97 -8.28
C ILE A 148 6.70 -12.53 -7.89
N VAL A 149 7.52 -12.35 -6.85
CA VAL A 149 7.97 -11.04 -6.40
C VAL A 149 8.83 -10.35 -7.47
N GLN A 150 9.72 -11.07 -8.15
CA GLN A 150 10.54 -10.53 -9.22
C GLN A 150 9.69 -10.12 -10.44
N LYS A 151 8.73 -10.95 -10.82
CA LYS A 151 7.78 -10.65 -11.90
C LYS A 151 6.95 -9.41 -11.58
N ALA A 152 6.49 -9.27 -10.33
CA ALA A 152 5.74 -8.11 -9.87
C ALA A 152 6.54 -6.79 -9.90
N GLN A 153 7.87 -6.85 -9.81
CA GLN A 153 8.75 -5.67 -9.94
C GLN A 153 8.99 -5.25 -11.39
N THR A 154 8.83 -6.15 -12.34
CA THR A 154 9.14 -5.91 -13.76
C THR A 154 7.90 -5.69 -14.62
N THR A 155 6.74 -6.02 -14.10
CA THR A 155 5.46 -5.93 -14.81
C THR A 155 4.47 -5.16 -13.94
N ASP A 156 3.75 -4.17 -14.49
CA ASP A 156 2.74 -3.39 -13.76
C ASP A 156 1.50 -4.21 -13.35
N SER A 157 1.52 -5.52 -13.56
CA SER A 157 0.40 -6.41 -13.30
C SER A 157 0.86 -7.68 -12.60
N PHE A 158 0.36 -7.93 -11.38
CA PHE A 158 0.53 -9.17 -10.66
C PHE A 158 -0.73 -9.52 -9.85
N ASP A 159 -0.92 -10.81 -9.60
CA ASP A 159 -2.12 -11.30 -8.91
C ASP A 159 -1.95 -11.24 -7.39
N LEU A 160 -2.80 -10.42 -6.74
CA LEU A 160 -2.86 -10.32 -5.28
C LEU A 160 -3.20 -11.67 -4.62
N GLY A 161 -3.99 -12.53 -5.31
CA GLY A 161 -4.36 -13.86 -4.85
C GLY A 161 -3.14 -14.79 -4.77
N GLU A 162 -2.32 -14.81 -5.82
CA GLU A 162 -1.08 -15.59 -5.85
C GLU A 162 -0.11 -15.15 -4.74
N LEU A 163 0.08 -13.83 -4.56
CA LEU A 163 0.92 -13.31 -3.48
C LEU A 163 0.40 -13.72 -2.09
N LYS A 164 -0.89 -13.60 -1.85
CA LYS A 164 -1.50 -14.00 -0.57
C LYS A 164 -1.38 -15.52 -0.33
N GLN A 165 -1.47 -16.32 -1.37
CA GLN A 165 -1.35 -17.77 -1.29
C GLN A 165 0.07 -18.20 -0.92
N ILE A 166 1.06 -17.74 -1.67
CA ILE A 166 2.47 -18.09 -1.42
C ILE A 166 2.95 -17.59 -0.05
N GLY A 167 2.53 -16.39 0.38
CA GLY A 167 2.84 -15.87 1.70
C GLY A 167 2.28 -16.74 2.83
N ARG A 168 1.02 -17.21 2.71
CA ARG A 168 0.43 -18.13 3.69
C ARG A 168 1.15 -19.47 3.72
N GLN A 169 1.52 -20.01 2.57
CA GLN A 169 2.25 -21.27 2.47
C GLN A 169 3.61 -21.20 3.16
N ILE A 170 4.41 -20.19 2.86
CA ILE A 170 5.72 -19.96 3.51
C ILE A 170 5.56 -19.81 5.03
N SER A 171 4.60 -19.00 5.50
CA SER A 171 4.33 -18.81 6.92
C SER A 171 3.94 -20.11 7.62
N SER A 172 3.09 -20.93 7.00
CA SER A 172 2.64 -22.21 7.55
C SER A 172 3.81 -23.18 7.69
N LEU A 173 4.65 -23.32 6.65
CA LEU A 173 5.81 -24.20 6.65
C LEU A 173 6.86 -23.77 7.70
N LEU A 174 7.14 -22.46 7.79
CA LEU A 174 8.03 -21.93 8.83
C LEU A 174 7.52 -22.25 10.24
N SER A 175 6.22 -22.09 10.50
CA SER A 175 5.62 -22.39 11.80
C SER A 175 5.72 -23.88 12.14
N GLN A 176 5.52 -24.78 11.18
CA GLN A 176 5.67 -26.23 11.39
C GLN A 176 7.12 -26.59 11.71
N LEU A 177 8.08 -26.05 10.96
CA LEU A 177 9.51 -26.31 11.15
C LEU A 177 10.09 -25.74 12.46
N GLN A 178 9.47 -24.69 13.01
CA GLN A 178 9.86 -24.12 14.32
C GLN A 178 9.25 -24.87 15.50
N SER A 179 8.23 -25.68 15.25
CA SER A 179 7.53 -26.46 16.29
C SER A 179 7.97 -27.92 16.36
N SER A 180 8.79 -28.36 15.40
CA SER A 180 9.36 -29.72 15.30
C SER A 180 10.75 -29.78 15.91
#